data_e31b6b0374b7d9d30142eef6d44920bf
#
_entry.id   e31b6b0374b7d9d30142eef6d44920bf
#
_cell.length_a   1.000
_cell.length_b   1.000
_cell.length_c   1.000
_cell.angle_alpha   90.00
_cell.angle_beta   90.00
_cell.angle_gamma   90.00
#
_symmetry.space_group_name_H-M   'P 1'
#
loop_
_entity.id
_entity.type
_entity.pdbx_description
1 polymer ?
#
loop_
_entity_poly.entity_id
_entity_poly.type
_entity_poly.pdbx_seq_one_letter_code
_entity_poly.pdbx_strand_id
1 'polypeptide(L)'
;MSQKNQMPRQKKTSGRKNLMLILTLLLVLSAIFYSQNRPQEAAPSSGDFEVTKYSGDPLRIVAGSENKELEPILQEYADQHKINLRVDYLGSLDIMRQLQSGEVDYDAVWPASSIWLSLGDDHHLLKHAQTTSTTPIVFGIRQSLAEELGFVGRDVYIQDIMEAIKAGRLNFAMTSATQSNSGASAYLGFLTAIAKSQGGLTMEDLQDPKTGDQIQQLLAGVNRSSGSSNWLVDLFMEADYDAMVNYEALIIQANKKISQTKDREPLHVVYPVDGLAISDSPLAYVDHGDSHKEEAFLDLQAYLLSDQAQNKIEQTGKRSRLGTVEQSNRALFNPEWGIDLDRVISPIRWPNADVIEEALVLYQTQFKKPALTVYVLDFSGSMSGEGYRQMMQAMEEVLLPDKAKANLLQGTQKDISVVIPFAGDVYPVLATEGNGQELVDLNNQVQDLRLGGGTAMYEGIYEAIDQLTNPAGPYFKDLNQYTPCLLYTSLMARGRRVDL
;
A
#
# COMPACT_ATOMS: atom_id res chain seq x y z
N MET A 1 -0.15 -79.14 63.91
CA MET A 1 -0.62 -78.77 62.57
C MET A 1 -1.26 -77.39 62.68
N SER A 2 -0.54 -76.29 62.34
CA SER A 2 -1.03 -74.94 62.49
C SER A 2 -0.68 -74.18 61.23
N GLN A 3 -1.69 -73.81 60.46
CA GLN A 3 -1.53 -72.95 59.22
C GLN A 3 -1.50 -71.50 59.70
N LYS A 4 -0.43 -70.78 59.32
CA LYS A 4 -0.29 -69.34 59.43
C LYS A 4 -0.88 -68.66 58.18
N ASN A 5 -1.92 -67.86 58.36
CA ASN A 5 -2.46 -66.91 57.40
C ASN A 5 -1.52 -65.70 57.24
N GLN A 6 -1.05 -65.44 56.11
CA GLN A 6 -0.36 -64.18 55.74
C GLN A 6 -1.33 -63.22 55.03
N MET A 7 -1.51 -62.03 55.58
CA MET A 7 -2.21 -60.90 54.94
C MET A 7 -1.29 -60.20 53.88
N PRO A 8 -1.82 -59.74 52.74
CA PRO A 8 -1.02 -59.06 51.78
C PRO A 8 -0.85 -57.54 52.11
N ARG A 9 0.38 -57.04 51.98
CA ARG A 9 0.76 -55.64 52.11
C ARG A 9 0.17 -54.80 50.97
N GLN A 10 -0.67 -53.81 51.30
CA GLN A 10 -1.11 -52.76 50.35
C GLN A 10 0.06 -51.82 49.96
N LYS A 11 0.32 -51.67 48.67
CA LYS A 11 1.28 -50.72 48.11
C LYS A 11 0.71 -49.29 48.12
N LYS A 12 1.31 -48.39 48.92
CA LYS A 12 1.13 -46.92 48.78
C LYS A 12 1.88 -46.38 47.57
N THR A 13 1.23 -46.29 46.41
CA THR A 13 1.80 -45.62 45.20
C THR A 13 0.91 -44.61 44.51
N SER A 14 -0.18 -44.17 45.16
CA SER A 14 -1.16 -43.22 44.59
C SER A 14 -0.78 -41.72 44.72
N GLY A 15 -0.10 -41.34 45.79
CA GLY A 15 0.15 -39.92 46.05
C GLY A 15 1.18 -39.23 45.16
N ARG A 16 2.21 -39.97 44.69
CA ARG A 16 3.26 -39.39 43.84
C ARG A 16 2.82 -39.15 42.38
N LYS A 17 1.96 -39.99 41.86
CA LYS A 17 1.43 -39.83 40.48
C LYS A 17 0.46 -38.64 40.40
N ASN A 18 -0.40 -38.44 41.42
CA ASN A 18 -1.32 -37.33 41.47
C ASN A 18 -0.60 -35.99 41.67
N LEU A 19 0.48 -35.96 42.49
CA LEU A 19 1.29 -34.75 42.68
C LEU A 19 2.02 -34.34 41.40
N MET A 20 2.53 -35.32 40.61
CA MET A 20 3.20 -35.05 39.34
C MET A 20 2.21 -34.55 38.25
N LEU A 21 0.99 -35.07 38.25
CA LEU A 21 -0.08 -34.62 37.35
C LEU A 21 -0.54 -33.20 37.68
N ILE A 22 -0.65 -32.85 38.94
CA ILE A 22 -1.01 -31.50 39.43
C ILE A 22 0.10 -30.49 39.07
N LEU A 23 1.38 -30.87 39.23
CA LEU A 23 2.54 -30.02 38.84
C LEU A 23 2.61 -29.82 37.34
N THR A 24 2.33 -30.85 36.55
CA THR A 24 2.29 -30.73 35.08
C THR A 24 1.13 -29.84 34.61
N LEU A 25 -0.04 -29.97 35.25
CA LEU A 25 -1.21 -29.13 34.97
C LEU A 25 -0.95 -27.67 35.32
N LEU A 26 -0.30 -27.40 36.48
CA LEU A 26 0.09 -26.05 36.88
C LEU A 26 1.14 -25.43 35.95
N LEU A 27 2.10 -26.22 35.43
CA LEU A 27 3.08 -25.77 34.44
C LEU A 27 2.42 -25.46 33.08
N VAL A 28 1.46 -26.27 32.64
CA VAL A 28 0.69 -26.02 31.44
C VAL A 28 -0.20 -24.80 31.60
N LEU A 29 -0.88 -24.65 32.72
CA LEU A 29 -1.70 -23.48 33.02
C LEU A 29 -0.87 -22.20 33.18
N SER A 30 0.33 -22.28 33.78
CA SER A 30 1.23 -21.14 33.88
C SER A 30 1.83 -20.77 32.51
N ALA A 31 2.11 -21.73 31.65
CA ALA A 31 2.56 -21.49 30.27
C ALA A 31 1.44 -20.86 29.42
N ILE A 32 0.19 -21.31 29.57
CA ILE A 32 -0.98 -20.71 28.92
C ILE A 32 -1.21 -19.29 29.44
N PHE A 33 -1.16 -19.09 30.77
CA PHE A 33 -1.31 -17.76 31.39
C PHE A 33 -0.18 -16.81 30.98
N TYR A 34 1.06 -17.30 30.90
CA TYR A 34 2.21 -16.51 30.44
C TYR A 34 2.10 -16.19 28.93
N SER A 35 1.56 -17.11 28.13
CA SER A 35 1.32 -16.86 26.70
C SER A 35 0.16 -15.87 26.44
N GLN A 36 -0.85 -15.88 27.33
CA GLN A 36 -2.00 -14.96 27.24
C GLN A 36 -1.71 -13.55 27.79
N ASN A 37 -0.75 -13.42 28.72
CA ASN A 37 -0.38 -12.15 29.36
C ASN A 37 0.95 -11.56 28.85
N ARG A 38 1.53 -12.10 27.78
CA ARG A 38 2.58 -11.34 27.07
C ARG A 38 1.92 -10.07 26.51
N PRO A 39 2.51 -8.87 26.74
CA PRO A 39 2.18 -7.73 25.90
C PRO A 39 2.32 -8.24 24.46
N GLN A 40 1.26 -8.20 23.68
CA GLN A 40 1.33 -8.52 22.25
C GLN A 40 2.19 -7.41 21.63
N GLU A 41 3.50 -7.63 21.51
CA GLU A 41 4.25 -6.98 20.46
C GLU A 41 3.46 -7.27 19.18
N ALA A 42 2.98 -6.22 18.53
CA ALA A 42 2.34 -6.34 17.23
C ALA A 42 3.27 -7.20 16.38
N ALA A 43 2.73 -8.28 15.80
CA ALA A 43 3.52 -9.12 14.91
C ALA A 43 4.14 -8.19 13.86
N PRO A 44 5.44 -8.27 13.57
CA PRO A 44 6.07 -7.43 12.59
C PRO A 44 5.27 -7.55 11.30
N SER A 45 4.80 -6.41 10.77
CA SER A 45 4.17 -6.37 9.46
C SER A 45 5.19 -6.94 8.48
N SER A 46 4.77 -7.83 7.59
CA SER A 46 5.65 -8.43 6.59
C SER A 46 6.15 -7.33 5.66
N GLY A 47 7.27 -6.70 6.00
CA GLY A 47 7.83 -5.60 5.23
C GLY A 47 8.66 -4.61 6.02
N ASP A 48 8.70 -4.72 7.34
CA ASP A 48 9.50 -3.84 8.18
C ASP A 48 10.98 -4.22 8.08
N PHE A 49 11.83 -3.20 7.97
CA PHE A 49 13.28 -3.38 8.01
C PHE A 49 13.77 -3.04 9.42
N GLU A 50 14.57 -3.92 10.03
CA GLU A 50 15.05 -3.73 11.39
C GLU A 50 16.50 -4.18 11.56
N VAL A 51 17.31 -3.32 12.19
CA VAL A 51 18.67 -3.62 12.65
C VAL A 51 18.71 -3.36 14.15
N THR A 52 18.82 -4.43 14.95
CA THR A 52 18.78 -4.40 16.43
C THR A 52 20.00 -5.07 17.07
N LYS A 53 21.17 -4.97 16.42
CA LYS A 53 22.41 -5.65 16.84
C LYS A 53 23.21 -4.88 17.89
N TYR A 54 22.94 -3.59 18.05
CA TYR A 54 23.76 -2.67 18.81
C TYR A 54 23.08 -2.22 20.10
N SER A 55 23.78 -1.51 20.97
CA SER A 55 23.19 -0.94 22.18
C SER A 55 22.41 0.35 21.87
N GLY A 56 21.34 0.59 22.63
CA GLY A 56 20.48 1.77 22.50
C GLY A 56 19.19 1.50 21.73
N ASP A 57 18.24 2.42 21.87
CA ASP A 57 16.96 2.38 21.19
C ASP A 57 17.13 2.68 19.69
N PRO A 58 16.39 2.00 18.80
CA PRO A 58 16.51 2.22 17.37
C PRO A 58 16.04 3.63 16.98
N LEU A 59 16.67 4.21 15.97
CA LEU A 59 16.12 5.34 15.24
C LEU A 59 14.92 4.80 14.41
N ARG A 60 13.71 5.30 14.71
CA ARG A 60 12.45 4.82 14.11
C ARG A 60 12.07 5.73 12.96
N ILE A 61 11.93 5.16 11.77
CA ILE A 61 11.64 5.89 10.53
C ILE A 61 10.36 5.30 9.92
N VAL A 62 9.44 6.13 9.50
CA VAL A 62 8.37 5.70 8.59
C VAL A 62 8.67 6.20 7.18
N ALA A 63 8.66 5.28 6.21
CA ALA A 63 9.07 5.56 4.84
C ALA A 63 8.02 5.10 3.82
N GLY A 64 8.02 5.73 2.65
CA GLY A 64 7.29 5.20 1.51
C GLY A 64 7.89 3.87 1.02
N SER A 65 7.04 2.97 0.49
CA SER A 65 7.47 1.63 0.06
C SER A 65 8.52 1.64 -1.05
N GLU A 66 8.61 2.70 -1.84
CA GLU A 66 9.63 2.91 -2.88
C GLU A 66 11.05 3.06 -2.32
N ASN A 67 11.20 3.19 -1.00
CA ASN A 67 12.49 3.25 -0.30
C ASN A 67 12.98 1.87 0.18
N LYS A 68 12.22 0.79 0.01
CA LYS A 68 12.65 -0.59 0.33
C LYS A 68 13.96 -0.97 -0.35
N GLU A 69 14.17 -0.51 -1.57
CA GLU A 69 15.39 -0.76 -2.32
C GLU A 69 16.66 -0.14 -1.67
N LEU A 70 16.48 0.75 -0.70
CA LEU A 70 17.57 1.39 0.04
C LEU A 70 17.97 0.60 1.30
N GLU A 71 17.26 -0.48 1.66
CA GLU A 71 17.57 -1.30 2.84
C GLU A 71 19.05 -1.76 2.90
N PRO A 72 19.69 -2.21 1.80
CA PRO A 72 21.11 -2.56 1.84
C PRO A 72 22.02 -1.39 2.21
N ILE A 73 21.66 -0.16 1.82
CA ILE A 73 22.42 1.06 2.14
C ILE A 73 22.21 1.43 3.62
N LEU A 74 20.99 1.29 4.12
CA LEU A 74 20.66 1.49 5.53
C LEU A 74 21.32 0.45 6.42
N GLN A 75 21.38 -0.82 5.99
CA GLN A 75 22.09 -1.89 6.68
C GLN A 75 23.59 -1.59 6.79
N GLU A 76 24.22 -1.14 5.70
CA GLU A 76 25.62 -0.77 5.68
C GLU A 76 25.90 0.41 6.64
N TYR A 77 25.07 1.45 6.61
CA TYR A 77 25.15 2.57 7.54
C TYR A 77 25.07 2.09 8.99
N ALA A 78 24.06 1.30 9.32
CA ALA A 78 23.84 0.79 10.67
C ALA A 78 25.02 -0.05 11.16
N ASP A 79 25.63 -0.85 10.28
CA ASP A 79 26.79 -1.68 10.62
C ASP A 79 28.08 -0.85 10.78
N GLN A 80 28.25 0.25 10.03
CA GLN A 80 29.41 1.15 10.15
C GLN A 80 29.35 2.02 11.41
N HIS A 81 28.18 2.60 11.70
CA HIS A 81 27.98 3.56 12.80
C HIS A 81 27.55 2.90 14.11
N LYS A 82 27.30 1.55 14.10
CA LYS A 82 26.87 0.77 15.28
C LYS A 82 25.55 1.28 15.88
N ILE A 83 24.61 1.68 15.04
CA ILE A 83 23.30 2.19 15.41
C ILE A 83 22.20 1.18 15.08
N ASN A 84 21.17 1.12 15.91
CA ASN A 84 19.95 0.39 15.61
C ASN A 84 19.02 1.25 14.77
N LEU A 85 18.40 0.63 13.74
CA LEU A 85 17.41 1.27 12.87
C LEU A 85 16.16 0.42 12.84
N ARG A 86 15.01 1.09 12.78
CA ARG A 86 13.74 0.46 12.41
C ARG A 86 13.06 1.33 11.35
N VAL A 87 12.66 0.72 10.23
CA VAL A 87 11.95 1.39 9.15
C VAL A 87 10.64 0.64 8.89
N ASP A 88 9.54 1.32 9.15
CA ASP A 88 8.19 0.84 8.84
C ASP A 88 7.75 1.47 7.50
N TYR A 89 7.07 0.70 6.64
CA TYR A 89 6.67 1.17 5.32
C TYR A 89 5.18 1.44 5.25
N LEU A 90 4.82 2.70 4.96
CA LEU A 90 3.45 3.16 4.77
C LEU A 90 3.28 3.90 3.44
N GLY A 91 2.04 4.12 3.03
CA GLY A 91 1.75 5.06 1.94
C GLY A 91 2.11 6.49 2.34
N SER A 92 2.61 7.29 1.39
CA SER A 92 2.97 8.69 1.68
C SER A 92 1.79 9.53 2.17
N LEU A 93 0.57 9.19 1.74
CA LEU A 93 -0.65 9.85 2.22
C LEU A 93 -0.99 9.44 3.66
N ASP A 94 -0.66 8.20 4.07
CA ASP A 94 -0.83 7.78 5.47
C ASP A 94 0.18 8.45 6.38
N ILE A 95 1.44 8.66 5.91
CA ILE A 95 2.44 9.46 6.60
C ILE A 95 1.95 10.90 6.79
N MET A 96 1.39 11.50 5.74
CA MET A 96 0.78 12.82 5.82
C MET A 96 -0.32 12.90 6.89
N ARG A 97 -1.25 11.91 6.91
CA ARG A 97 -2.33 11.88 7.92
C ARG A 97 -1.81 11.73 9.35
N GLN A 98 -0.75 10.95 9.56
CA GLN A 98 -0.11 10.86 10.87
C GLN A 98 0.48 12.22 11.30
N LEU A 99 1.11 12.95 10.39
CA LEU A 99 1.58 14.31 10.67
C LEU A 99 0.42 15.25 11.02
N GLN A 100 -0.69 15.20 10.27
CA GLN A 100 -1.89 16.00 10.52
C GLN A 100 -2.53 15.70 11.88
N SER A 101 -2.43 14.47 12.39
CA SER A 101 -2.94 14.14 13.73
C SER A 101 -2.14 14.78 14.86
N GLY A 102 -0.90 15.20 14.60
CA GLY A 102 0.03 15.68 15.62
C GLY A 102 0.61 14.59 16.54
N GLU A 103 0.19 13.34 16.35
CA GLU A 103 0.64 12.18 17.12
C GLU A 103 1.48 11.27 16.21
N VAL A 104 2.80 11.49 16.20
CA VAL A 104 3.74 10.74 15.37
C VAL A 104 4.71 9.96 16.26
N ASP A 105 4.64 8.64 16.23
CA ASP A 105 5.49 7.76 17.04
C ASP A 105 6.88 7.48 16.43
N TYR A 106 7.25 8.14 15.33
CA TYR A 106 8.51 7.97 14.64
C TYR A 106 9.48 9.11 14.89
N ASP A 107 10.77 8.83 14.88
CA ASP A 107 11.83 9.86 14.98
C ASP A 107 12.05 10.59 13.65
N ALA A 108 11.66 9.95 12.52
CA ALA A 108 11.76 10.54 11.18
C ALA A 108 10.68 10.05 10.24
N VAL A 109 10.35 10.89 9.24
CA VAL A 109 9.42 10.59 8.15
C VAL A 109 10.14 10.69 6.81
N TRP A 110 9.84 9.76 5.90
CA TRP A 110 10.49 9.66 4.59
C TRP A 110 9.48 9.33 3.48
N PRO A 111 8.52 10.21 3.20
CA PRO A 111 7.56 9.99 2.11
C PRO A 111 8.22 10.14 0.73
N ALA A 112 7.49 9.74 -0.29
CA ALA A 112 7.96 9.84 -1.68
C ALA A 112 8.07 11.29 -2.19
N SER A 113 7.28 12.23 -1.66
CA SER A 113 7.28 13.63 -2.12
C SER A 113 7.13 14.61 -0.97
N SER A 114 7.84 15.74 -1.07
CA SER A 114 7.80 16.86 -0.12
C SER A 114 6.42 17.52 -0.02
N ILE A 115 5.56 17.34 -1.02
CA ILE A 115 4.18 17.86 -0.95
C ILE A 115 3.43 17.27 0.25
N TRP A 116 3.64 16.00 0.58
CA TRP A 116 2.97 15.35 1.71
C TRP A 116 3.48 15.83 3.07
N LEU A 117 4.76 16.24 3.16
CA LEU A 117 5.26 16.92 4.34
C LEU A 117 4.60 18.30 4.51
N SER A 118 4.51 19.04 3.40
CA SER A 118 3.90 20.39 3.41
C SER A 118 2.42 20.37 3.74
N LEU A 119 1.69 19.32 3.32
CA LEU A 119 0.25 19.16 3.59
C LEU A 119 -0.03 18.54 4.97
N GLY A 120 0.95 17.84 5.55
CA GLY A 120 0.77 17.11 6.81
C GLY A 120 1.27 17.87 8.04
N ASP A 121 2.25 18.74 7.92
CA ASP A 121 2.95 19.33 9.07
C ASP A 121 2.29 20.63 9.59
N ASP A 122 0.99 20.60 9.84
CA ASP A 122 0.24 21.71 10.44
C ASP A 122 0.71 22.04 11.87
N HIS A 123 1.30 21.05 12.54
CA HIS A 123 1.80 21.18 13.91
C HIS A 123 3.26 21.62 13.99
N HIS A 124 3.94 21.82 12.84
CA HIS A 124 5.36 22.24 12.76
C HIS A 124 6.30 21.32 13.52
N LEU A 125 6.08 20.01 13.40
CA LEU A 125 6.88 18.97 14.04
C LEU A 125 8.20 18.68 13.31
N LEU A 126 8.28 19.06 12.01
CA LEU A 126 9.37 18.63 11.16
C LEU A 126 10.55 19.59 11.17
N LYS A 127 11.75 19.00 11.25
CA LYS A 127 13.04 19.68 11.11
C LYS A 127 13.91 19.01 10.06
N HIS A 128 14.89 19.72 9.54
CA HIS A 128 15.99 19.20 8.71
C HIS A 128 15.52 18.44 7.45
N ALA A 129 14.37 18.76 6.88
CA ALA A 129 13.90 18.12 5.65
C ALA A 129 14.90 18.29 4.49
N GLN A 130 15.36 17.18 3.89
CA GLN A 130 16.28 17.17 2.76
C GLN A 130 15.86 16.13 1.73
N THR A 131 15.89 16.48 0.46
CA THR A 131 15.72 15.54 -0.65
C THR A 131 16.86 14.53 -0.67
N THR A 132 16.54 13.24 -0.67
CA THR A 132 17.54 12.16 -0.69
C THR A 132 17.75 11.57 -2.08
N SER A 133 16.74 11.57 -2.93
CA SER A 133 16.77 11.09 -4.31
C SER A 133 15.59 11.65 -5.09
N THR A 134 15.64 11.57 -6.41
CA THR A 134 14.50 11.94 -7.25
C THR A 134 14.13 10.82 -8.22
N THR A 135 12.86 10.76 -8.62
CA THR A 135 12.39 9.84 -9.65
C THR A 135 11.13 10.40 -10.32
N PRO A 136 11.08 10.47 -11.66
CA PRO A 136 9.88 10.86 -12.38
C PRO A 136 8.79 9.79 -12.27
N ILE A 137 7.52 10.20 -12.35
CA ILE A 137 6.39 9.28 -12.50
C ILE A 137 6.07 9.18 -13.99
N VAL A 138 6.10 7.95 -14.52
CA VAL A 138 6.10 7.69 -15.96
C VAL A 138 5.13 6.56 -16.32
N PHE A 139 4.80 6.43 -17.60
CA PHE A 139 4.21 5.21 -18.13
C PHE A 139 5.33 4.24 -18.53
N GLY A 140 5.26 3.00 -18.05
CA GLY A 140 6.00 1.87 -18.61
C GLY A 140 5.04 1.07 -19.48
N ILE A 141 5.22 1.08 -20.79
CA ILE A 141 4.35 0.43 -21.78
C ILE A 141 5.13 -0.69 -22.47
N ARG A 142 4.53 -1.86 -22.68
CA ARG A 142 5.19 -2.94 -23.43
C ARG A 142 5.81 -2.38 -24.72
N GLN A 143 7.05 -2.76 -25.01
CA GLN A 143 7.85 -2.19 -26.11
C GLN A 143 7.09 -2.23 -27.45
N SER A 144 6.56 -3.41 -27.82
CA SER A 144 5.82 -3.58 -29.07
C SER A 144 4.56 -2.70 -29.15
N LEU A 145 3.86 -2.53 -28.01
CA LEU A 145 2.67 -1.66 -27.94
C LEU A 145 3.06 -0.19 -28.03
N ALA A 146 4.15 0.24 -27.38
CA ALA A 146 4.64 1.62 -27.50
C ALA A 146 5.02 1.96 -28.95
N GLU A 147 5.63 1.02 -29.68
CA GLU A 147 5.92 1.15 -31.12
C GLU A 147 4.65 1.23 -31.95
N GLU A 148 3.67 0.34 -31.72
CA GLU A 148 2.39 0.32 -32.42
C GLU A 148 1.58 1.61 -32.20
N LEU A 149 1.61 2.16 -30.97
CA LEU A 149 0.98 3.44 -30.64
C LEU A 149 1.74 4.65 -31.21
N GLY A 150 2.96 4.44 -31.73
CA GLY A 150 3.82 5.50 -32.26
C GLY A 150 4.36 6.41 -31.16
N PHE A 151 4.56 5.90 -29.94
CA PHE A 151 5.07 6.68 -28.79
C PHE A 151 6.59 6.69 -28.70
N VAL A 152 7.26 5.80 -29.43
CA VAL A 152 8.73 5.71 -29.46
C VAL A 152 9.33 6.85 -30.26
N GLY A 153 10.33 7.54 -29.69
CA GLY A 153 11.12 8.56 -30.35
C GLY A 153 10.42 9.91 -30.60
N ARG A 154 9.31 10.19 -29.93
CA ARG A 154 8.62 11.49 -29.98
C ARG A 154 8.15 11.97 -28.62
N ASP A 155 7.73 13.21 -28.56
CA ASP A 155 6.99 13.75 -27.43
C ASP A 155 5.59 13.15 -27.38
N VAL A 156 5.18 12.69 -26.18
CA VAL A 156 3.85 12.12 -25.91
C VAL A 156 3.14 13.02 -24.91
N TYR A 157 1.90 13.37 -25.23
CA TYR A 157 1.02 14.19 -24.40
C TYR A 157 -0.05 13.31 -23.73
N ILE A 158 -0.62 13.77 -22.66
CA ILE A 158 -1.74 13.05 -22.00
C ILE A 158 -2.91 12.86 -22.97
N GLN A 159 -3.11 13.78 -23.91
CA GLN A 159 -4.11 13.62 -24.97
C GLN A 159 -3.84 12.39 -25.87
N ASP A 160 -2.58 12.09 -26.20
CA ASP A 160 -2.21 10.89 -27.01
C ASP A 160 -2.57 9.61 -26.24
N ILE A 161 -2.29 9.60 -24.93
CA ILE A 161 -2.65 8.48 -24.03
C ILE A 161 -4.18 8.30 -23.99
N MET A 162 -4.93 9.38 -23.83
CA MET A 162 -6.40 9.35 -23.81
C MET A 162 -6.98 8.82 -25.12
N GLU A 163 -6.42 9.20 -26.26
CA GLU A 163 -6.85 8.72 -27.58
C GLU A 163 -6.61 7.21 -27.73
N ALA A 164 -5.46 6.70 -27.25
CA ALA A 164 -5.16 5.27 -27.24
C ALA A 164 -6.14 4.49 -26.35
N ILE A 165 -6.46 5.01 -25.16
CA ILE A 165 -7.45 4.42 -24.23
C ILE A 165 -8.84 4.43 -24.88
N LYS A 166 -9.29 5.55 -25.42
CA LYS A 166 -10.60 5.69 -26.08
C LYS A 166 -10.75 4.74 -27.27
N ALA A 167 -9.66 4.47 -27.97
CA ALA A 167 -9.63 3.51 -29.09
C ALA A 167 -9.59 2.04 -28.60
N GLY A 168 -9.56 1.78 -27.29
CA GLY A 168 -9.43 0.44 -26.71
C GLY A 168 -8.07 -0.21 -26.96
N ARG A 169 -7.04 0.58 -27.28
CA ARG A 169 -5.69 0.11 -27.62
C ARG A 169 -4.72 0.16 -26.46
N LEU A 170 -5.05 0.85 -25.37
CA LEU A 170 -4.20 0.98 -24.17
C LEU A 170 -5.06 0.85 -22.91
N ASN A 171 -4.66 -0.06 -22.05
CA ASN A 171 -5.06 -0.12 -20.65
C ASN A 171 -3.82 -0.15 -19.78
N PHE A 172 -3.94 0.30 -18.55
CA PHE A 172 -2.78 0.35 -17.66
C PHE A 172 -3.17 0.07 -16.20
N ALA A 173 -2.19 -0.39 -15.44
CA ALA A 173 -2.29 -0.49 -13.99
C ALA A 173 -1.69 0.77 -13.35
N MET A 174 -2.27 1.26 -12.25
CA MET A 174 -1.71 2.34 -11.44
C MET A 174 -2.05 2.16 -9.97
N THR A 175 -1.33 2.82 -9.08
CA THR A 175 -1.71 2.85 -7.67
C THR A 175 -2.91 3.78 -7.44
N SER A 176 -3.64 3.54 -6.33
CA SER A 176 -4.72 4.44 -5.91
C SER A 176 -4.18 5.84 -5.60
N ALA A 177 -4.82 6.87 -6.11
CA ALA A 177 -4.43 8.26 -5.86
C ALA A 177 -4.61 8.68 -4.39
N THR A 178 -5.38 7.95 -3.60
CA THR A 178 -5.63 8.27 -2.18
C THR A 178 -4.83 7.40 -1.20
N GLN A 179 -4.01 6.46 -1.72
CA GLN A 179 -3.19 5.57 -0.90
C GLN A 179 -1.69 5.69 -1.20
N SER A 180 -1.31 5.97 -2.45
CA SER A 180 0.09 5.97 -2.88
C SER A 180 0.46 7.25 -3.61
N ASN A 181 1.66 7.76 -3.35
CA ASN A 181 2.17 8.95 -4.02
C ASN A 181 2.24 8.80 -5.54
N SER A 182 2.64 7.65 -6.09
CA SER A 182 2.74 7.50 -7.55
C SER A 182 1.37 7.67 -8.23
N GLY A 183 0.31 7.15 -7.61
CA GLY A 183 -1.06 7.35 -8.09
C GLY A 183 -1.55 8.79 -7.94
N ALA A 184 -1.36 9.38 -6.76
CA ALA A 184 -1.74 10.77 -6.50
C ALA A 184 -1.05 11.75 -7.46
N SER A 185 0.26 11.61 -7.59
CA SER A 185 1.07 12.48 -8.45
C SER A 185 0.74 12.32 -9.94
N ALA A 186 0.54 11.07 -10.40
CA ALA A 186 0.09 10.81 -11.76
C ALA A 186 -1.29 11.44 -12.03
N TYR A 187 -2.24 11.24 -11.12
CA TYR A 187 -3.58 11.78 -11.25
C TYR A 187 -3.61 13.31 -11.28
N LEU A 188 -2.84 13.99 -10.40
CA LEU A 188 -2.70 15.44 -10.44
C LEU A 188 -2.00 15.92 -11.73
N GLY A 189 -1.04 15.14 -12.24
CA GLY A 189 -0.43 15.37 -13.54
C GLY A 189 -1.44 15.28 -14.69
N PHE A 190 -2.29 14.28 -14.68
CA PHE A 190 -3.35 14.09 -15.68
C PHE A 190 -4.35 15.25 -15.66
N LEU A 191 -4.81 15.65 -14.48
CA LEU A 191 -5.70 16.81 -14.32
C LEU A 191 -5.06 18.10 -14.85
N THR A 192 -3.79 18.34 -14.51
CA THR A 192 -3.05 19.53 -14.96
C THR A 192 -2.95 19.58 -16.49
N ALA A 193 -2.64 18.44 -17.13
CA ALA A 193 -2.57 18.33 -18.57
C ALA A 193 -3.94 18.53 -19.25
N ILE A 194 -4.99 17.91 -18.72
CA ILE A 194 -6.36 18.01 -19.24
C ILE A 194 -6.88 19.43 -19.13
N ALA A 195 -6.71 20.08 -17.99
CA ALA A 195 -7.11 21.45 -17.75
C ALA A 195 -6.21 22.48 -18.49
N LYS A 196 -5.04 22.05 -18.98
CA LYS A 196 -4.01 22.90 -19.60
C LYS A 196 -3.55 24.05 -18.69
N SER A 197 -3.50 23.77 -17.40
CA SER A 197 -3.21 24.75 -16.35
C SER A 197 -1.71 24.97 -16.17
N GLN A 198 -1.12 25.83 -16.98
CA GLN A 198 0.32 26.18 -16.89
C GLN A 198 0.73 26.82 -15.57
N GLY A 199 -0.21 27.50 -14.89
CA GLY A 199 -0.01 28.15 -13.60
C GLY A 199 -0.15 27.22 -12.37
N GLY A 200 -0.55 25.99 -12.57
CA GLY A 200 -1.00 25.04 -11.56
C GLY A 200 -2.52 24.86 -11.59
N LEU A 201 -2.97 23.66 -11.21
CA LEU A 201 -4.39 23.32 -11.17
C LEU A 201 -5.15 24.19 -10.15
N THR A 202 -6.39 24.58 -10.48
CA THR A 202 -7.25 25.44 -9.65
C THR A 202 -8.56 24.73 -9.31
N MET A 203 -9.32 25.30 -8.35
CA MET A 203 -10.67 24.80 -8.03
C MET A 203 -11.64 24.94 -9.21
N GLU A 204 -11.51 25.99 -10.04
CA GLU A 204 -12.32 26.16 -11.25
C GLU A 204 -12.05 25.04 -12.26
N ASP A 205 -10.79 24.64 -12.41
CA ASP A 205 -10.42 23.52 -13.28
C ASP A 205 -11.04 22.20 -12.82
N LEU A 206 -11.09 21.96 -11.51
CA LEU A 206 -11.72 20.77 -10.94
C LEU A 206 -13.24 20.75 -11.10
N GLN A 207 -13.87 21.92 -11.11
CA GLN A 207 -15.31 22.09 -11.25
C GLN A 207 -15.78 22.14 -12.70
N ASP A 208 -14.85 22.24 -13.67
CA ASP A 208 -15.21 22.21 -15.09
C ASP A 208 -15.70 20.82 -15.51
N PRO A 209 -16.96 20.67 -15.96
CA PRO A 209 -17.51 19.39 -16.38
C PRO A 209 -16.68 18.71 -17.47
N LYS A 210 -16.05 19.48 -18.36
CA LYS A 210 -15.21 18.95 -19.43
C LYS A 210 -13.94 18.31 -18.87
N THR A 211 -13.31 18.91 -17.86
CA THR A 211 -12.18 18.33 -17.15
C THR A 211 -12.61 17.03 -16.47
N GLY A 212 -13.78 17.03 -15.80
CA GLY A 212 -14.37 15.84 -15.19
C GLY A 212 -14.61 14.71 -16.17
N ASP A 213 -15.23 14.97 -17.31
CA ASP A 213 -15.48 13.97 -18.34
C ASP A 213 -14.18 13.39 -18.93
N GLN A 214 -13.17 14.23 -19.16
CA GLN A 214 -11.89 13.81 -19.73
C GLN A 214 -11.06 12.98 -18.75
N ILE A 215 -11.02 13.36 -17.47
CA ILE A 215 -10.30 12.56 -16.46
C ILE A 215 -10.98 11.20 -16.22
N GLN A 216 -12.31 11.12 -16.23
CA GLN A 216 -13.03 9.84 -16.16
C GLN A 216 -12.69 8.94 -17.36
N GLN A 217 -12.62 9.51 -18.59
CA GLN A 217 -12.20 8.76 -19.79
C GLN A 217 -10.79 8.20 -19.67
N LEU A 218 -9.84 8.97 -19.13
CA LEU A 218 -8.47 8.52 -18.89
C LEU A 218 -8.44 7.42 -17.84
N LEU A 219 -9.10 7.62 -16.70
CA LEU A 219 -9.13 6.66 -15.59
C LEU A 219 -9.93 5.39 -15.93
N ALA A 220 -10.81 5.42 -16.93
CA ALA A 220 -11.46 4.21 -17.46
C ALA A 220 -10.45 3.22 -18.07
N GLY A 221 -9.26 3.69 -18.49
CA GLY A 221 -8.14 2.85 -18.91
C GLY A 221 -7.42 2.13 -17.76
N VAL A 222 -7.73 2.46 -16.51
CA VAL A 222 -7.18 1.76 -15.33
C VAL A 222 -7.93 0.43 -15.18
N ASN A 223 -7.26 -0.65 -15.52
CA ASN A 223 -7.83 -2.00 -15.39
C ASN A 223 -7.46 -2.67 -14.05
N ARG A 224 -6.45 -2.16 -13.36
CA ARG A 224 -6.06 -2.63 -12.02
C ARG A 224 -5.46 -1.49 -11.19
N SER A 225 -5.75 -1.52 -9.88
CA SER A 225 -5.18 -0.58 -8.92
C SER A 225 -4.55 -1.32 -7.73
N SER A 226 -3.46 -0.76 -7.20
CA SER A 226 -2.76 -1.23 -6.00
C SER A 226 -2.62 -0.09 -5.00
N GLY A 227 -2.52 -0.42 -3.71
CA GLY A 227 -2.24 0.56 -2.65
C GLY A 227 -0.76 0.94 -2.53
N SER A 228 0.14 0.23 -3.21
CA SER A 228 1.59 0.40 -3.10
C SER A 228 2.28 0.31 -4.45
N SER A 229 3.29 1.16 -4.67
CA SER A 229 4.04 1.23 -5.93
C SER A 229 4.89 -0.02 -6.19
N ASN A 230 5.48 -0.63 -5.15
CA ASN A 230 6.22 -1.89 -5.28
C ASN A 230 5.29 -3.07 -5.56
N TRP A 231 4.17 -3.15 -4.87
CA TRP A 231 3.16 -4.19 -5.12
C TRP A 231 2.57 -4.09 -6.53
N LEU A 232 2.48 -2.89 -7.07
CA LEU A 232 2.06 -2.71 -8.46
C LEU A 232 3.04 -3.38 -9.44
N VAL A 233 4.34 -3.33 -9.16
CA VAL A 233 5.35 -4.05 -9.96
C VAL A 233 5.15 -5.55 -9.88
N ASP A 234 4.95 -6.10 -8.67
CA ASP A 234 4.75 -7.54 -8.49
C ASP A 234 3.47 -7.99 -9.18
N LEU A 235 2.37 -7.25 -9.01
CA LEU A 235 1.11 -7.47 -9.71
C LEU A 235 1.28 -7.45 -11.25
N PHE A 236 2.04 -6.48 -11.75
CA PHE A 236 2.35 -6.38 -13.19
C PHE A 236 3.15 -7.58 -13.69
N MET A 237 4.07 -8.08 -12.86
CA MET A 237 4.89 -9.25 -13.20
C MET A 237 4.13 -10.58 -13.16
N GLU A 238 3.05 -10.67 -12.38
CA GLU A 238 2.22 -11.87 -12.23
C GLU A 238 1.13 -12.00 -13.31
N ALA A 239 0.69 -10.89 -13.88
CA ALA A 239 -0.41 -10.86 -14.83
C ALA A 239 0.02 -10.27 -16.20
N ASP A 240 -0.82 -10.41 -17.21
CA ASP A 240 -0.56 -9.91 -18.57
C ASP A 240 -1.16 -8.50 -18.75
N TYR A 241 -0.47 -7.50 -18.21
CA TYR A 241 -0.83 -6.10 -18.38
C TYR A 241 -0.02 -5.44 -19.49
N ASP A 242 -0.64 -4.50 -20.19
CA ASP A 242 -0.01 -3.75 -21.30
C ASP A 242 0.91 -2.64 -20.80
N ALA A 243 0.55 -1.98 -19.72
CA ALA A 243 1.27 -0.85 -19.18
C ALA A 243 1.04 -0.66 -17.69
N MET A 244 1.94 0.06 -17.03
CA MET A 244 1.73 0.58 -15.68
C MET A 244 2.22 2.02 -15.56
N VAL A 245 1.57 2.80 -14.69
CA VAL A 245 2.05 4.11 -14.24
C VAL A 245 2.78 3.92 -12.92
N ASN A 246 4.06 4.26 -12.88
CA ASN A 246 4.90 4.09 -11.70
C ASN A 246 6.12 5.02 -11.74
N TYR A 247 6.96 4.96 -10.73
CA TYR A 247 8.26 5.63 -10.73
C TYR A 247 9.19 5.05 -11.80
N GLU A 248 9.96 5.91 -12.48
CA GLU A 248 11.02 5.50 -13.42
C GLU A 248 11.92 4.41 -12.81
N ALA A 249 12.32 4.59 -11.55
CA ALA A 249 13.14 3.62 -10.82
C ALA A 249 12.50 2.22 -10.76
N LEU A 250 11.19 2.13 -10.54
CA LEU A 250 10.48 0.86 -10.46
C LEU A 250 10.24 0.24 -11.85
N ILE A 251 10.09 1.05 -12.91
CA ILE A 251 10.09 0.54 -14.29
C ILE A 251 11.47 -0.04 -14.67
N ILE A 252 12.56 0.64 -14.28
CA ILE A 252 13.92 0.11 -14.45
C ILE A 252 14.09 -1.24 -13.76
N GLN A 253 13.59 -1.38 -12.53
CA GLN A 253 13.67 -2.65 -11.78
C GLN A 253 12.82 -3.75 -12.43
N ALA A 254 11.60 -3.43 -12.89
CA ALA A 254 10.77 -4.36 -13.64
C ALA A 254 11.52 -4.86 -14.90
N ASN A 255 12.11 -3.96 -15.65
CA ASN A 255 12.89 -4.30 -16.85
C ASN A 255 14.14 -5.14 -16.53
N LYS A 256 14.82 -4.89 -15.41
CA LYS A 256 15.92 -5.75 -14.93
C LYS A 256 15.42 -7.17 -14.66
N LYS A 257 14.28 -7.34 -13.95
CA LYS A 257 13.65 -8.64 -13.70
C LYS A 257 13.27 -9.33 -15.02
N ILE A 258 12.61 -8.63 -15.93
CA ILE A 258 12.22 -9.13 -17.27
C ILE A 258 13.44 -9.58 -18.07
N SER A 259 14.53 -8.83 -18.05
CA SER A 259 15.77 -9.18 -18.76
C SER A 259 16.41 -10.49 -18.25
N GLN A 260 16.18 -10.85 -17.00
CA GLN A 260 16.67 -12.09 -16.38
C GLN A 260 15.79 -13.28 -16.73
N THR A 261 14.47 -13.13 -16.69
CA THR A 261 13.48 -14.20 -16.94
C THR A 261 13.28 -14.45 -18.43
N LYS A 262 13.34 -13.41 -19.26
CA LYS A 262 13.10 -13.41 -20.71
C LYS A 262 11.75 -14.03 -21.12
N ASP A 263 10.79 -13.97 -20.22
CA ASP A 263 9.44 -14.50 -20.42
C ASP A 263 8.48 -13.45 -21.02
N ARG A 264 8.88 -12.20 -21.03
CA ARG A 264 8.14 -11.07 -21.62
C ARG A 264 9.08 -10.00 -22.19
N GLU A 265 8.51 -9.09 -22.99
CA GLU A 265 9.22 -7.94 -23.54
C GLU A 265 9.43 -6.83 -22.51
N PRO A 266 10.46 -5.98 -22.64
CA PRO A 266 10.69 -4.86 -21.75
C PRO A 266 9.59 -3.79 -21.87
N LEU A 267 9.51 -2.95 -20.85
CA LEU A 267 8.67 -1.77 -20.84
C LEU A 267 9.41 -0.58 -21.42
N HIS A 268 8.80 0.09 -22.39
CA HIS A 268 9.24 1.39 -22.90
C HIS A 268 8.73 2.50 -21.99
N VAL A 269 9.64 3.36 -21.54
CA VAL A 269 9.32 4.49 -20.65
C VAL A 269 8.81 5.66 -21.48
N VAL A 270 7.60 6.14 -21.16
CA VAL A 270 6.99 7.32 -21.76
C VAL A 270 6.85 8.40 -20.69
N TYR A 271 7.44 9.57 -20.95
CA TYR A 271 7.35 10.77 -20.12
C TYR A 271 6.30 11.71 -20.71
N PRO A 272 5.10 11.84 -20.12
CA PRO A 272 4.13 12.80 -20.60
C PRO A 272 4.68 14.23 -20.48
N VAL A 273 4.74 14.98 -21.58
CA VAL A 273 5.38 16.32 -21.58
C VAL A 273 4.56 17.38 -20.86
N ASP A 274 3.26 17.17 -20.69
CA ASP A 274 2.29 18.12 -20.13
C ASP A 274 1.71 17.69 -18.77
N GLY A 275 2.01 16.48 -18.30
CA GLY A 275 1.41 15.92 -17.08
C GLY A 275 2.40 15.14 -16.20
N LEU A 276 3.68 15.46 -16.27
CA LEU A 276 4.71 14.75 -15.54
C LEU A 276 4.88 15.30 -14.12
N ALA A 277 4.94 14.42 -13.12
CA ALA A 277 5.34 14.74 -11.76
C ALA A 277 6.69 14.10 -11.42
N ILE A 278 7.44 14.73 -10.53
CA ILE A 278 8.70 14.21 -9.99
C ILE A 278 8.54 14.02 -8.49
N SER A 279 8.95 12.87 -8.01
CA SER A 279 9.06 12.50 -6.60
C SER A 279 10.45 12.86 -6.11
N ASP A 280 10.58 13.53 -4.96
CA ASP A 280 11.84 14.05 -4.44
C ASP A 280 12.28 13.38 -3.13
N SER A 281 11.54 12.38 -2.65
CA SER A 281 11.90 11.50 -1.53
C SER A 281 12.54 12.22 -0.35
N PRO A 282 11.87 13.18 0.31
CA PRO A 282 12.41 13.97 1.40
C PRO A 282 12.49 13.15 2.68
N LEU A 283 13.63 13.24 3.39
CA LEU A 283 13.81 12.69 4.73
C LEU A 283 13.82 13.84 5.73
N ALA A 284 12.92 13.82 6.72
CA ALA A 284 12.73 14.86 7.72
C ALA A 284 12.71 14.26 9.13
N TYR A 285 13.29 14.97 10.09
CA TYR A 285 13.25 14.64 11.52
C TYR A 285 11.93 15.08 12.14
N VAL A 286 11.36 14.26 13.03
CA VAL A 286 10.19 14.62 13.84
C VAL A 286 10.67 15.05 15.22
N ASP A 287 10.43 16.31 15.58
CA ASP A 287 10.97 16.91 16.82
C ASP A 287 10.20 16.50 18.06
N HIS A 288 10.73 15.55 18.80
CA HIS A 288 10.25 15.14 20.13
C HIS A 288 11.04 15.77 21.27
N GLY A 289 11.96 16.69 20.99
CA GLY A 289 12.87 17.30 21.99
C GLY A 289 14.01 16.37 22.43
N ASP A 290 14.27 15.26 21.74
CA ASP A 290 15.37 14.32 22.01
C ASP A 290 16.58 14.66 21.14
N SER A 291 17.56 15.36 21.73
CA SER A 291 18.79 15.77 21.02
C SER A 291 19.66 14.61 20.56
N HIS A 292 19.62 13.44 21.24
CA HIS A 292 20.39 12.27 20.84
C HIS A 292 19.80 11.63 19.59
N LYS A 293 18.48 11.58 19.50
CA LYS A 293 17.77 11.10 18.30
C LYS A 293 17.98 12.06 17.13
N GLU A 294 17.92 13.37 17.39
CA GLU A 294 18.18 14.41 16.37
C GLU A 294 19.62 14.29 15.82
N GLU A 295 20.63 14.08 16.67
CA GLU A 295 22.01 13.88 16.25
C GLU A 295 22.18 12.61 15.42
N ALA A 296 21.59 11.48 15.86
CA ALA A 296 21.60 10.22 15.11
C ALA A 296 20.90 10.34 13.74
N PHE A 297 19.82 11.08 13.68
CA PHE A 297 19.12 11.39 12.43
C PHE A 297 20.00 12.20 11.48
N LEU A 298 20.64 13.27 11.96
CA LEU A 298 21.50 14.12 11.15
C LEU A 298 22.73 13.35 10.60
N ASP A 299 23.28 12.42 11.36
CA ASP A 299 24.36 11.56 10.91
C ASP A 299 23.91 10.61 9.79
N LEU A 300 22.74 9.96 9.94
CA LEU A 300 22.13 9.15 8.88
C LEU A 300 21.85 9.99 7.63
N GLN A 301 21.25 11.16 7.79
CA GLN A 301 20.93 12.04 6.67
C GLN A 301 22.20 12.48 5.94
N ALA A 302 23.25 12.88 6.68
CA ALA A 302 24.54 13.24 6.09
C ALA A 302 25.19 12.07 5.32
N TYR A 303 25.08 10.84 5.85
CA TYR A 303 25.53 9.64 5.13
C TYR A 303 24.77 9.44 3.82
N LEU A 304 23.44 9.48 3.86
CA LEU A 304 22.60 9.31 2.65
C LEU A 304 22.85 10.38 1.59
N LEU A 305 23.24 11.59 1.99
CA LEU A 305 23.57 12.70 1.10
C LEU A 305 25.01 12.68 0.60
N SER A 306 25.88 11.78 1.13
CA SER A 306 27.27 11.64 0.69
C SER A 306 27.37 11.10 -0.74
N ASP A 307 28.43 11.44 -1.47
CA ASP A 307 28.66 10.95 -2.84
C ASP A 307 28.68 9.41 -2.90
N GLN A 308 29.21 8.75 -1.86
CA GLN A 308 29.24 7.30 -1.79
C GLN A 308 27.83 6.70 -1.73
N ALA A 309 26.96 7.21 -0.86
CA ALA A 309 25.58 6.73 -0.74
C ALA A 309 24.75 7.12 -1.97
N GLN A 310 24.92 8.34 -2.49
CA GLN A 310 24.24 8.80 -3.70
C GLN A 310 24.55 7.89 -4.92
N ASN A 311 25.81 7.49 -5.10
CA ASN A 311 26.17 6.52 -6.14
C ASN A 311 25.44 5.19 -5.99
N LYS A 312 25.28 4.68 -4.75
CA LYS A 312 24.51 3.45 -4.48
C LYS A 312 23.01 3.64 -4.68
N ILE A 313 22.47 4.79 -4.29
CA ILE A 313 21.05 5.14 -4.53
C ILE A 313 20.76 5.11 -6.04
N GLU A 314 21.62 5.67 -6.88
CA GLU A 314 21.47 5.62 -8.33
C GLU A 314 21.48 4.18 -8.89
N GLN A 315 22.22 3.26 -8.26
CA GLN A 315 22.23 1.84 -8.66
C GLN A 315 20.89 1.15 -8.46
N THR A 316 20.00 1.70 -7.63
CA THR A 316 18.62 1.22 -7.49
C THR A 316 17.70 1.68 -8.63
N GLY A 317 18.16 2.59 -9.50
CA GLY A 317 17.38 3.20 -10.59
C GLY A 317 16.78 4.55 -10.21
N LYS A 318 16.96 5.03 -8.99
CA LYS A 318 16.64 6.41 -8.61
C LYS A 318 17.70 7.36 -9.18
N ARG A 319 17.34 8.60 -9.46
CA ARG A 319 18.29 9.67 -9.77
C ARG A 319 18.82 10.26 -8.45
N SER A 320 19.98 10.89 -8.49
CA SER A 320 20.52 11.59 -7.30
C SER A 320 19.53 12.65 -6.78
N ARG A 321 19.77 13.16 -5.61
CA ARG A 321 19.00 14.27 -5.01
C ARG A 321 18.93 15.53 -5.90
N LEU A 322 19.87 15.69 -6.84
CA LEU A 322 19.90 16.79 -7.82
C LEU A 322 19.24 16.42 -9.15
N GLY A 323 18.68 15.22 -9.30
CA GLY A 323 18.07 14.75 -10.55
C GLY A 323 19.06 14.29 -11.60
N THR A 324 20.35 14.22 -11.26
CA THR A 324 21.44 13.77 -12.14
C THR A 324 21.75 12.28 -11.92
N VAL A 325 22.56 11.71 -12.82
CA VAL A 325 23.06 10.35 -12.70
C VAL A 325 24.55 10.36 -13.03
N GLU A 326 25.36 9.81 -12.12
CA GLU A 326 26.81 9.66 -12.32
C GLU A 326 27.14 8.84 -13.56
N GLN A 327 28.25 9.17 -14.24
CA GLN A 327 28.64 8.52 -15.48
C GLN A 327 28.78 7.00 -15.33
N SER A 328 29.23 6.51 -14.17
CA SER A 328 29.37 5.08 -13.86
C SER A 328 28.03 4.33 -13.84
N ASN A 329 26.94 5.03 -13.52
CA ASN A 329 25.60 4.46 -13.36
C ASN A 329 24.69 4.66 -14.57
N ARG A 330 25.08 5.49 -15.57
CA ARG A 330 24.25 5.81 -16.75
C ARG A 330 23.78 4.56 -17.52
N ALA A 331 24.57 3.49 -17.54
CA ALA A 331 24.20 2.24 -18.22
C ALA A 331 22.96 1.54 -17.62
N LEU A 332 22.61 1.84 -16.37
CA LEU A 332 21.40 1.31 -15.73
C LEU A 332 20.12 1.97 -16.23
N PHE A 333 20.25 3.20 -16.72
CA PHE A 333 19.19 3.99 -17.33
C PHE A 333 19.20 3.75 -18.84
N ASN A 334 18.86 2.53 -19.26
CA ASN A 334 19.03 2.05 -20.62
C ASN A 334 18.18 2.87 -21.61
N PRO A 335 18.80 3.56 -22.60
CA PRO A 335 18.07 4.34 -23.60
C PRO A 335 17.19 3.47 -24.53
N GLU A 336 17.47 2.17 -24.70
CA GLU A 336 16.59 1.26 -25.43
C GLU A 336 15.23 1.09 -24.76
N TRP A 337 15.13 1.35 -23.46
CA TRP A 337 13.88 1.39 -22.73
C TRP A 337 13.16 2.75 -22.80
N GLY A 338 13.61 3.67 -23.66
CA GLY A 338 13.03 5.02 -23.77
C GLY A 338 13.50 5.99 -22.71
N ILE A 339 14.51 5.63 -21.89
CA ILE A 339 15.05 6.51 -20.83
C ILE A 339 16.08 7.45 -21.45
N ASP A 340 15.79 8.74 -21.40
CA ASP A 340 16.69 9.79 -21.87
C ASP A 340 17.12 10.69 -20.69
N LEU A 341 18.36 10.48 -20.22
CA LEU A 341 18.92 11.27 -19.12
C LEU A 341 19.29 12.71 -19.51
N ASP A 342 19.38 13.00 -20.79
CA ASP A 342 19.73 14.32 -21.31
C ASP A 342 18.48 15.15 -21.66
N ARG A 343 17.29 14.52 -21.58
CA ARG A 343 16.01 15.19 -21.75
C ARG A 343 15.72 16.16 -20.62
N VAL A 344 15.34 17.38 -20.97
CA VAL A 344 14.81 18.34 -19.98
C VAL A 344 13.40 17.90 -19.57
N ILE A 345 13.25 17.57 -18.31
CA ILE A 345 11.96 17.18 -17.71
C ILE A 345 11.35 18.41 -17.04
N SER A 346 10.13 18.76 -17.45
CA SER A 346 9.38 19.87 -16.85
C SER A 346 8.24 19.31 -16.03
N PRO A 347 8.37 19.24 -14.67
CA PRO A 347 7.28 18.74 -13.84
C PRO A 347 6.14 19.74 -13.76
N ILE A 348 4.95 19.23 -13.43
CA ILE A 348 3.80 20.07 -13.12
C ILE A 348 4.12 20.99 -11.93
N ARG A 349 3.45 22.13 -11.86
CA ARG A 349 3.37 22.91 -10.64
C ARG A 349 2.35 22.29 -9.71
N TRP A 350 2.78 22.00 -8.45
CA TRP A 350 1.87 21.50 -7.45
C TRP A 350 0.77 22.53 -7.16
N PRO A 351 -0.51 22.10 -7.11
CA PRO A 351 -1.61 22.96 -6.72
C PRO A 351 -1.52 23.34 -5.23
N ASN A 352 -2.36 24.27 -4.83
CA ASN A 352 -2.54 24.60 -3.39
C ASN A 352 -3.16 23.40 -2.65
N ALA A 353 -3.00 23.38 -1.31
CA ALA A 353 -3.46 22.29 -0.44
C ALA A 353 -4.95 21.96 -0.62
N ASP A 354 -5.80 22.97 -0.59
CA ASP A 354 -7.25 22.84 -0.78
C ASP A 354 -7.63 22.21 -2.14
N VAL A 355 -6.89 22.53 -3.19
CA VAL A 355 -7.10 21.96 -4.53
C VAL A 355 -6.67 20.51 -4.58
N ILE A 356 -5.56 20.15 -3.89
CA ILE A 356 -5.09 18.74 -3.82
C ILE A 356 -6.11 17.90 -3.04
N GLU A 357 -6.57 18.39 -1.89
CA GLU A 357 -7.56 17.69 -1.06
C GLU A 357 -8.87 17.47 -1.84
N GLU A 358 -9.40 18.48 -2.50
CA GLU A 358 -10.61 18.38 -3.32
C GLU A 358 -10.39 17.41 -4.49
N ALA A 359 -9.24 17.48 -5.17
CA ALA A 359 -8.93 16.55 -6.26
C ALA A 359 -8.93 15.09 -5.79
N LEU A 360 -8.39 14.81 -4.59
CA LEU A 360 -8.39 13.46 -4.02
C LEU A 360 -9.80 13.00 -3.62
N VAL A 361 -10.65 13.90 -3.11
CA VAL A 361 -12.06 13.61 -2.84
C VAL A 361 -12.80 13.31 -4.14
N LEU A 362 -12.62 14.11 -5.18
CA LEU A 362 -13.23 13.89 -6.50
C LEU A 362 -12.75 12.59 -7.17
N TYR A 363 -11.47 12.23 -6.99
CA TYR A 363 -10.98 10.91 -7.43
C TYR A 363 -11.81 9.79 -6.84
N GLN A 364 -12.02 9.79 -5.54
CA GLN A 364 -12.72 8.72 -4.83
C GLN A 364 -14.22 8.70 -5.14
N THR A 365 -14.85 9.87 -5.22
CA THR A 365 -16.31 9.97 -5.25
C THR A 365 -16.90 10.03 -6.66
N GLN A 366 -16.07 10.43 -7.67
CA GLN A 366 -16.60 10.71 -9.00
C GLN A 366 -15.74 10.17 -10.16
N PHE A 367 -14.40 10.26 -10.10
CA PHE A 367 -13.58 10.10 -11.29
C PHE A 367 -12.98 8.71 -11.46
N LYS A 368 -12.67 7.99 -10.38
CA LYS A 368 -12.16 6.62 -10.48
C LYS A 368 -13.20 5.69 -11.08
N LYS A 369 -12.74 4.61 -11.71
CA LYS A 369 -13.60 3.50 -12.11
C LYS A 369 -14.31 2.94 -10.86
N PRO A 370 -15.63 2.68 -10.90
CA PRO A 370 -16.34 2.12 -9.77
C PRO A 370 -15.71 0.82 -9.28
N ALA A 371 -15.77 0.57 -7.99
CA ALA A 371 -15.29 -0.65 -7.37
C ALA A 371 -16.44 -1.66 -7.17
N LEU A 372 -16.13 -2.94 -7.31
CA LEU A 372 -16.93 -4.04 -6.82
C LEU A 372 -16.14 -4.73 -5.72
N THR A 373 -16.46 -4.43 -4.47
CA THR A 373 -15.71 -4.91 -3.31
C THR A 373 -16.48 -6.03 -2.61
N VAL A 374 -15.84 -7.20 -2.49
CA VAL A 374 -16.40 -8.35 -1.78
C VAL A 374 -15.65 -8.53 -0.45
N TYR A 375 -16.37 -8.41 0.64
CA TYR A 375 -15.87 -8.61 2.00
C TYR A 375 -16.27 -10.00 2.51
N VAL A 376 -15.28 -10.88 2.70
CA VAL A 376 -15.50 -12.23 3.27
C VAL A 376 -15.18 -12.16 4.76
N LEU A 377 -16.20 -12.16 5.62
CA LEU A 377 -16.08 -11.86 7.03
C LEU A 377 -16.25 -13.09 7.92
N ASP A 378 -15.25 -13.35 8.75
CA ASP A 378 -15.22 -14.48 9.69
C ASP A 378 -16.01 -14.16 10.96
N PHE A 379 -17.18 -14.78 11.11
CA PHE A 379 -18.03 -14.76 12.30
C PHE A 379 -17.88 -16.04 13.14
N SER A 380 -16.79 -16.80 13.00
CA SER A 380 -16.56 -17.98 13.83
C SER A 380 -16.30 -17.62 15.29
N GLY A 381 -16.55 -18.57 16.18
CA GLY A 381 -16.40 -18.36 17.64
C GLY A 381 -14.96 -17.99 18.07
N SER A 382 -13.95 -18.35 17.27
CA SER A 382 -12.55 -17.96 17.51
C SER A 382 -12.28 -16.47 17.35
N MET A 383 -13.13 -15.75 16.62
CA MET A 383 -13.08 -14.28 16.49
C MET A 383 -13.54 -13.56 17.76
N SER A 384 -14.19 -14.25 18.71
CA SER A 384 -14.71 -13.63 19.94
C SER A 384 -13.67 -12.79 20.67
N GLY A 385 -14.06 -11.60 21.11
CA GLY A 385 -13.20 -10.64 21.78
C GLY A 385 -12.56 -9.65 20.82
N GLU A 386 -11.25 -9.53 20.85
CA GLU A 386 -10.51 -8.48 20.11
C GLU A 386 -10.64 -8.61 18.60
N GLY A 387 -10.57 -9.83 18.05
CA GLY A 387 -10.68 -10.04 16.58
C GLY A 387 -12.02 -9.57 16.03
N TYR A 388 -13.12 -9.92 16.72
CA TYR A 388 -14.47 -9.46 16.35
C TYR A 388 -14.58 -7.93 16.43
N ARG A 389 -14.08 -7.34 17.53
CA ARG A 389 -14.13 -5.88 17.72
C ARG A 389 -13.38 -5.13 16.63
N GLN A 390 -12.16 -5.59 16.27
CA GLN A 390 -11.34 -4.99 15.21
C GLN A 390 -12.01 -5.14 13.85
N MET A 391 -12.58 -6.30 13.53
CA MET A 391 -13.32 -6.51 12.28
C MET A 391 -14.51 -5.57 12.18
N MET A 392 -15.33 -5.47 13.23
CA MET A 392 -16.50 -4.58 13.23
C MET A 392 -16.10 -3.11 13.12
N GLN A 393 -15.04 -2.70 13.82
CA GLN A 393 -14.49 -1.35 13.70
C GLN A 393 -13.98 -1.07 12.26
N ALA A 394 -13.27 -2.01 11.63
CA ALA A 394 -12.81 -1.87 10.26
C ALA A 394 -13.99 -1.72 9.28
N MET A 395 -15.09 -2.49 9.48
CA MET A 395 -16.29 -2.35 8.66
C MET A 395 -16.95 -0.98 8.85
N GLU A 396 -17.01 -0.46 10.06
CA GLU A 396 -17.48 0.91 10.30
C GLU A 396 -16.64 1.97 9.59
N GLU A 397 -15.29 1.84 9.59
CA GLU A 397 -14.39 2.78 8.91
C GLU A 397 -14.63 2.83 7.40
N VAL A 398 -15.02 1.71 6.78
CA VAL A 398 -15.25 1.64 5.33
C VAL A 398 -16.70 1.90 4.93
N LEU A 399 -17.69 1.48 5.75
CA LEU A 399 -19.11 1.54 5.39
C LEU A 399 -19.81 2.80 5.91
N LEU A 400 -19.32 3.46 6.97
CA LEU A 400 -19.94 4.69 7.45
C LEU A 400 -19.37 5.91 6.70
N PRO A 401 -20.21 6.67 5.95
CA PRO A 401 -19.73 7.73 5.07
C PRO A 401 -18.85 8.79 5.75
N ASP A 402 -19.16 9.19 6.97
CA ASP A 402 -18.37 10.19 7.72
C ASP A 402 -16.98 9.66 8.08
N LYS A 403 -16.88 8.38 8.51
CA LYS A 403 -15.60 7.73 8.81
C LYS A 403 -14.79 7.48 7.53
N ALA A 404 -15.44 6.98 6.49
CA ALA A 404 -14.81 6.79 5.19
C ALA A 404 -14.27 8.10 4.62
N LYS A 405 -14.98 9.22 4.83
CA LYS A 405 -14.51 10.54 4.40
C LYS A 405 -13.24 10.96 5.12
N ALA A 406 -13.16 10.79 6.42
CA ALA A 406 -11.97 11.14 7.21
C ALA A 406 -10.70 10.40 6.74
N ASN A 407 -10.87 9.19 6.18
CA ASN A 407 -9.77 8.33 5.74
C ASN A 407 -9.59 8.27 4.20
N LEU A 408 -10.31 9.10 3.42
CA LEU A 408 -10.36 9.05 1.94
C LEU A 408 -10.67 7.64 1.41
N LEU A 409 -11.59 6.94 2.08
CA LEU A 409 -12.06 5.60 1.70
C LEU A 409 -13.46 5.63 1.05
N GLN A 410 -13.97 6.83 0.71
CA GLN A 410 -15.28 6.97 0.09
C GLN A 410 -15.35 6.19 -1.23
N GLY A 411 -16.55 5.76 -1.58
CA GLY A 411 -16.85 5.17 -2.89
C GLY A 411 -17.56 6.14 -3.82
N THR A 412 -17.71 5.74 -5.08
CA THR A 412 -18.61 6.38 -6.03
C THR A 412 -20.06 5.93 -5.79
N GLN A 413 -21.04 6.64 -6.35
CA GLN A 413 -22.46 6.21 -6.30
C GLN A 413 -22.73 4.87 -7.00
N LYS A 414 -21.78 4.40 -7.82
CA LYS A 414 -21.87 3.15 -8.57
C LYS A 414 -21.04 2.02 -7.96
N ASP A 415 -20.34 2.29 -6.84
CA ASP A 415 -19.60 1.25 -6.14
C ASP A 415 -20.56 0.20 -5.58
N ILE A 416 -20.18 -1.07 -5.69
CA ILE A 416 -20.93 -2.20 -5.16
C ILE A 416 -20.14 -2.79 -4.00
N SER A 417 -20.80 -2.91 -2.85
CA SER A 417 -20.28 -3.57 -1.66
C SER A 417 -21.04 -4.87 -1.41
N VAL A 418 -20.32 -5.99 -1.41
CA VAL A 418 -20.87 -7.34 -1.15
C VAL A 418 -20.22 -7.86 0.12
N VAL A 419 -21.02 -8.30 1.09
CA VAL A 419 -20.54 -8.92 2.32
C VAL A 419 -20.96 -10.38 2.34
N ILE A 420 -19.99 -11.26 2.52
CA ILE A 420 -20.17 -12.72 2.63
C ILE A 420 -19.72 -13.13 4.04
N PRO A 421 -20.63 -13.12 5.01
CA PRO A 421 -20.30 -13.54 6.36
C PRO A 421 -20.31 -15.07 6.44
N PHE A 422 -19.39 -15.65 7.21
CA PHE A 422 -19.36 -17.09 7.42
C PHE A 422 -18.99 -17.46 8.88
N ALA A 423 -19.48 -18.62 9.31
CA ALA A 423 -19.03 -19.32 10.51
C ALA A 423 -18.87 -20.80 10.20
N GLY A 424 -19.69 -21.71 10.74
CA GLY A 424 -19.74 -23.13 10.30
C GLY A 424 -20.29 -23.35 8.90
N ASP A 425 -21.05 -22.37 8.41
CA ASP A 425 -21.62 -22.30 7.05
C ASP A 425 -21.53 -20.85 6.59
N VAL A 426 -21.72 -20.60 5.29
CA VAL A 426 -21.87 -19.26 4.72
C VAL A 426 -23.24 -18.71 5.08
N TYR A 427 -23.28 -17.50 5.64
CA TYR A 427 -24.53 -16.79 5.93
C TYR A 427 -25.11 -16.17 4.65
N PRO A 428 -26.35 -15.67 4.66
CA PRO A 428 -26.91 -14.95 3.52
C PRO A 428 -26.00 -13.80 3.08
N VAL A 429 -25.74 -13.74 1.78
CA VAL A 429 -24.93 -12.66 1.18
C VAL A 429 -25.70 -11.35 1.30
N LEU A 430 -25.02 -10.32 1.78
CA LEU A 430 -25.53 -8.95 1.86
C LEU A 430 -24.86 -8.13 0.77
N ALA A 431 -25.62 -7.28 0.06
CA ALA A 431 -25.04 -6.45 -0.99
C ALA A 431 -25.80 -5.13 -1.13
N THR A 432 -25.07 -4.09 -1.51
CA THR A 432 -25.64 -2.78 -1.83
C THR A 432 -24.83 -2.08 -2.92
N GLU A 433 -25.48 -1.15 -3.63
CA GLU A 433 -24.84 -0.23 -4.56
C GLU A 433 -25.07 1.19 -4.03
N GLY A 434 -24.01 2.00 -3.99
CA GLY A 434 -24.08 3.38 -3.53
C GLY A 434 -22.97 3.75 -2.56
N ASN A 435 -23.00 5.00 -2.08
CA ASN A 435 -21.98 5.56 -1.18
C ASN A 435 -22.58 6.39 -0.03
N GLY A 436 -23.89 6.28 0.21
CA GLY A 436 -24.63 7.06 1.20
C GLY A 436 -25.33 6.19 2.25
N GLN A 437 -26.66 6.38 2.40
CA GLN A 437 -27.48 5.68 3.38
C GLN A 437 -27.47 4.17 3.19
N GLU A 438 -27.29 3.70 1.96
CA GLU A 438 -27.24 2.27 1.58
C GLU A 438 -26.08 1.56 2.29
N LEU A 439 -24.94 2.23 2.45
CA LEU A 439 -23.78 1.69 3.19
C LEU A 439 -24.04 1.65 4.70
N VAL A 440 -24.72 2.66 5.25
CA VAL A 440 -25.15 2.66 6.66
C VAL A 440 -26.08 1.49 6.94
N ASP A 441 -27.04 1.25 6.04
CA ASP A 441 -27.98 0.13 6.17
C ASP A 441 -27.26 -1.22 6.07
N LEU A 442 -26.28 -1.36 5.17
CA LEU A 442 -25.41 -2.53 5.07
C LEU A 442 -24.60 -2.73 6.36
N ASN A 443 -23.99 -1.67 6.90
CA ASN A 443 -23.27 -1.73 8.17
C ASN A 443 -24.17 -2.22 9.29
N ASN A 444 -25.40 -1.70 9.41
CA ASN A 444 -26.36 -2.13 10.43
C ASN A 444 -26.68 -3.63 10.29
N GLN A 445 -26.88 -4.14 9.07
CA GLN A 445 -27.11 -5.57 8.82
C GLN A 445 -25.89 -6.42 9.26
N VAL A 446 -24.67 -5.95 9.03
CA VAL A 446 -23.43 -6.62 9.46
C VAL A 446 -23.33 -6.63 10.99
N GLN A 447 -23.68 -5.51 11.65
CA GLN A 447 -23.67 -5.37 13.11
C GLN A 447 -24.69 -6.30 13.80
N ASP A 448 -25.77 -6.64 13.15
CA ASP A 448 -26.82 -7.54 13.68
C ASP A 448 -26.42 -9.02 13.61
N LEU A 449 -25.37 -9.39 12.87
CA LEU A 449 -24.90 -10.77 12.75
C LEU A 449 -24.30 -11.28 14.06
N ARG A 450 -24.42 -12.59 14.30
CA ARG A 450 -23.95 -13.23 15.51
C ARG A 450 -22.80 -14.19 15.21
N LEU A 451 -21.88 -14.30 16.17
CA LEU A 451 -20.83 -15.31 16.11
C LEU A 451 -21.44 -16.72 16.15
N GLY A 452 -20.93 -17.61 15.29
CA GLY A 452 -21.35 -19.00 15.18
C GLY A 452 -20.24 -19.99 15.49
N GLY A 453 -20.56 -21.28 15.48
CA GLY A 453 -19.57 -22.36 15.59
C GLY A 453 -18.99 -22.75 14.23
N GLY A 454 -17.76 -23.26 14.21
CA GLY A 454 -17.07 -23.69 12.98
C GLY A 454 -16.41 -22.54 12.23
N THR A 455 -15.69 -22.85 11.14
CA THR A 455 -14.97 -21.86 10.31
C THR A 455 -14.91 -22.37 8.86
N ALA A 456 -15.96 -22.09 8.09
CA ALA A 456 -16.12 -22.47 6.68
C ALA A 456 -15.42 -21.45 5.75
N MET A 457 -14.17 -21.10 6.00
CA MET A 457 -13.41 -20.07 5.30
C MET A 457 -13.33 -20.32 3.78
N TYR A 458 -13.04 -21.57 3.39
CA TYR A 458 -12.94 -21.91 1.96
C TYR A 458 -14.27 -21.81 1.23
N GLU A 459 -15.38 -22.11 1.91
CA GLU A 459 -16.72 -21.95 1.36
C GLU A 459 -17.09 -20.48 1.16
N GLY A 460 -16.72 -19.61 2.14
CA GLY A 460 -16.85 -18.16 2.01
C GLY A 460 -16.03 -17.57 0.85
N ILE A 461 -14.78 -18.01 0.69
CA ILE A 461 -13.93 -17.60 -0.44
C ILE A 461 -14.49 -18.14 -1.77
N TYR A 462 -14.95 -19.39 -1.81
CA TYR A 462 -15.57 -19.97 -3.01
C TYR A 462 -16.80 -19.17 -3.42
N GLU A 463 -17.68 -18.83 -2.47
CA GLU A 463 -18.85 -18.00 -2.72
C GLU A 463 -18.45 -16.64 -3.30
N ALA A 464 -17.40 -16.00 -2.76
CA ALA A 464 -16.89 -14.72 -3.27
C ALA A 464 -16.41 -14.83 -4.72
N ILE A 465 -15.65 -15.89 -5.03
CA ILE A 465 -15.19 -16.15 -6.40
C ILE A 465 -16.38 -16.44 -7.33
N ASP A 466 -17.35 -17.22 -6.88
CA ASP A 466 -18.55 -17.55 -7.66
C ASP A 466 -19.37 -16.29 -7.99
N GLN A 467 -19.56 -15.38 -7.04
CA GLN A 467 -20.22 -14.08 -7.28
C GLN A 467 -19.57 -13.29 -8.44
N LEU A 468 -18.25 -13.40 -8.60
CA LEU A 468 -17.49 -12.65 -9.60
C LEU A 468 -17.30 -13.40 -10.93
N THR A 469 -17.18 -14.74 -10.90
CA THR A 469 -16.76 -15.54 -12.06
C THR A 469 -17.87 -16.41 -12.67
N ASN A 470 -18.95 -16.63 -11.94
CA ASN A 470 -20.07 -17.44 -12.45
C ASN A 470 -20.83 -16.65 -13.55
N PRO A 471 -20.91 -17.17 -14.79
CA PRO A 471 -21.66 -16.51 -15.88
C PRO A 471 -23.14 -16.26 -15.58
N ALA A 472 -23.71 -17.01 -14.65
CA ALA A 472 -25.08 -16.82 -14.16
C ALA A 472 -25.13 -15.92 -12.91
N GLY A 473 -23.99 -15.55 -12.36
CA GLY A 473 -23.88 -14.68 -11.18
C GLY A 473 -24.31 -13.24 -11.45
N PRO A 474 -24.66 -12.50 -10.40
CA PRO A 474 -25.21 -11.16 -10.54
C PRO A 474 -24.26 -10.14 -11.16
N TYR A 475 -22.94 -10.33 -10.99
CA TYR A 475 -21.92 -9.31 -11.35
C TYR A 475 -21.07 -9.67 -12.57
N PHE A 476 -21.09 -10.91 -13.06
CA PHE A 476 -20.21 -11.39 -14.13
C PHE A 476 -20.31 -10.57 -15.43
N LYS A 477 -21.51 -10.21 -15.86
CA LYS A 477 -21.73 -9.52 -17.13
C LYS A 477 -21.14 -8.12 -17.17
N ASP A 478 -21.11 -7.46 -16.01
CA ASP A 478 -20.72 -6.06 -15.87
C ASP A 478 -19.36 -5.90 -15.21
N LEU A 479 -18.65 -7.01 -14.93
CA LEU A 479 -17.38 -7.00 -14.21
C LEU A 479 -16.34 -6.04 -14.83
N ASN A 480 -16.30 -5.94 -16.14
CA ASN A 480 -15.40 -5.02 -16.85
C ASN A 480 -15.68 -3.53 -16.59
N GLN A 481 -16.87 -3.19 -16.06
CA GLN A 481 -17.22 -1.81 -15.69
C GLN A 481 -16.68 -1.44 -14.30
N TYR A 482 -16.23 -2.41 -13.52
CA TYR A 482 -15.76 -2.26 -12.14
C TYR A 482 -14.28 -2.59 -12.00
N THR A 483 -13.68 -2.08 -10.91
CA THR A 483 -12.43 -2.58 -10.38
C THR A 483 -12.75 -3.60 -9.28
N PRO A 484 -12.59 -4.91 -9.52
CA PRO A 484 -12.93 -5.93 -8.52
C PRO A 484 -11.89 -5.94 -7.39
N CYS A 485 -12.38 -6.06 -6.15
CA CYS A 485 -11.57 -6.18 -4.95
C CYS A 485 -12.15 -7.26 -4.04
N LEU A 486 -11.31 -8.16 -3.53
CA LEU A 486 -11.69 -9.18 -2.57
C LEU A 486 -10.89 -9.00 -1.29
N LEU A 487 -11.59 -8.80 -0.18
CA LEU A 487 -11.02 -8.65 1.15
C LEU A 487 -11.58 -9.75 2.06
N TYR A 488 -10.73 -10.37 2.87
CA TYR A 488 -11.20 -11.35 3.83
C TYR A 488 -10.57 -11.14 5.22
N THR A 489 -11.29 -11.55 6.26
CA THR A 489 -10.84 -11.47 7.64
C THR A 489 -10.94 -12.84 8.29
N SER A 490 -9.85 -13.33 8.90
CA SER A 490 -9.87 -14.51 9.78
C SER A 490 -8.65 -14.50 10.69
N LEU A 491 -8.79 -14.98 11.94
CA LEU A 491 -7.65 -15.16 12.84
C LEU A 491 -6.66 -16.21 12.34
N MET A 492 -7.10 -17.16 11.53
CA MET A 492 -6.21 -18.16 10.90
C MET A 492 -5.31 -17.53 9.81
N ALA A 493 -5.70 -16.39 9.27
CA ALA A 493 -4.97 -15.67 8.20
C ALA A 493 -3.99 -14.61 8.75
N ARG A 494 -3.76 -14.54 10.06
CA ARG A 494 -2.76 -13.63 10.63
C ARG A 494 -1.38 -13.89 10.01
N GLY A 495 -0.97 -13.04 9.08
CA GLY A 495 0.34 -13.04 8.44
C GLY A 495 0.35 -13.18 6.92
N ARG A 496 -0.80 -13.29 6.24
CA ARG A 496 -0.85 -13.25 4.78
C ARG A 496 -1.95 -12.31 4.30
N ARG A 497 -1.56 -11.12 3.84
CA ARG A 497 -2.39 -10.38 2.88
C ARG A 497 -2.38 -11.20 1.59
N VAL A 498 -3.54 -11.56 1.11
CA VAL A 498 -3.72 -12.03 -0.25
C VAL A 498 -4.47 -10.90 -0.95
N ASP A 499 -3.73 -10.06 -1.63
CA ASP A 499 -4.30 -9.16 -2.62
C ASP A 499 -4.47 -9.99 -3.90
N LEU A 500 -5.70 -10.17 -4.33
CA LEU A 500 -6.05 -10.80 -5.59
C LEU A 500 -6.07 -9.77 -6.71
#